data_7ba0a2ceb48c4d00e9176920d4d3db6c
#
_entry.id   7ba0a2ceb48c4d00e9176920d4d3db6c
#
_cell.length_a   1.000
_cell.length_b   1.000
_cell.length_c   1.000
_cell.angle_alpha   90.00
_cell.angle_beta   90.00
_cell.angle_gamma   90.00
#
_symmetry.space_group_name_H-M   'P 1'
#
loop_
_entity.id
_entity.type
_entity.pdbx_description
1 polymer ?
#
loop_
_entity_poly.entity_id
_entity_poly.type
_entity_poly.pdbx_seq_one_letter_code
_entity_poly.pdbx_strand_id
1 'polypeptide(L)'
;MQQILKKQRDDITGPMVSKIEQAIKAIRGGVPRVHLIDGQVEEGLLAEVFSNEGIGTLIHANEYVAIRKAQKKDTRAIHSLIRNSISNDELISRTRAEIEKQVDEFFVFEVDKNPTGCAALHFFSAEKKAELACLCVDPRHENQGVGTKLMQYGESLAKAAGMQELFCLSTQAINFFQQKGGFLPGSPDMLPLSRKEKYDKSGRNSLVLVKKLNS
;
A
#
# COMPACT_ATOMS: atom_id res chain seq x y z
N MET A 1 -8.33 -1.65 -17.84
CA MET A 1 -8.21 -0.97 -19.16
C MET A 1 -9.42 -1.16 -20.06
N GLN A 2 -9.89 -2.39 -20.39
CA GLN A 2 -11.11 -2.57 -21.22
C GLN A 2 -12.38 -1.95 -20.63
N GLN A 3 -12.54 -1.93 -19.31
CA GLN A 3 -13.66 -1.26 -18.65
C GLN A 3 -13.55 0.28 -18.72
N ILE A 4 -12.34 0.83 -18.74
CA ILE A 4 -12.09 2.26 -18.92
C ILE A 4 -12.45 2.67 -20.34
N LEU A 5 -11.99 1.93 -21.36
CA LEU A 5 -12.37 2.18 -22.75
C LEU A 5 -13.88 2.12 -22.99
N LYS A 6 -14.62 1.27 -22.25
CA LYS A 6 -16.08 1.18 -22.34
C LYS A 6 -16.80 2.32 -21.63
N LYS A 7 -16.25 2.84 -20.53
CA LYS A 7 -16.90 3.87 -19.68
C LYS A 7 -16.50 5.30 -20.02
N GLN A 8 -15.32 5.52 -20.59
CA GLN A 8 -14.73 6.85 -20.83
C GLN A 8 -14.27 7.02 -22.27
N ARG A 9 -14.94 6.36 -23.22
CA ARG A 9 -14.57 6.42 -24.64
C ARG A 9 -14.68 7.83 -25.22
N ASP A 10 -15.58 8.63 -24.68
CA ASP A 10 -15.83 10.01 -25.13
C ASP A 10 -14.78 11.01 -24.60
N ASP A 11 -14.06 10.65 -23.53
CA ASP A 11 -12.99 11.48 -22.94
C ASP A 11 -11.61 11.21 -23.55
N ILE A 12 -11.47 10.13 -24.34
CA ILE A 12 -10.21 9.72 -24.96
C ILE A 12 -10.25 10.07 -26.46
N THR A 13 -9.32 10.88 -26.92
CA THR A 13 -9.25 11.26 -28.34
C THR A 13 -9.04 10.04 -29.25
N GLY A 14 -9.65 10.05 -30.46
CA GLY A 14 -9.62 8.94 -31.40
C GLY A 14 -8.23 8.31 -31.65
N PRO A 15 -7.16 9.10 -31.86
CA PRO A 15 -5.80 8.56 -32.02
C PRO A 15 -5.29 7.79 -30.79
N MET A 16 -5.66 8.21 -29.58
CA MET A 16 -5.27 7.52 -28.34
C MET A 16 -6.00 6.19 -28.18
N VAL A 17 -7.28 6.12 -28.57
CA VAL A 17 -8.05 4.87 -28.55
C VAL A 17 -7.35 3.80 -29.39
N SER A 18 -6.94 4.12 -30.62
CA SER A 18 -6.22 3.20 -31.48
C SER A 18 -4.90 2.72 -30.88
N LYS A 19 -4.12 3.63 -30.28
CA LYS A 19 -2.87 3.27 -29.59
C LYS A 19 -3.11 2.29 -28.43
N ILE A 20 -4.14 2.54 -27.63
CA ILE A 20 -4.49 1.65 -26.50
C ILE A 20 -4.97 0.29 -27.02
N GLU A 21 -5.77 0.24 -28.08
CA GLU A 21 -6.23 -1.02 -28.69
C GLU A 21 -5.06 -1.86 -29.21
N GLN A 22 -4.09 -1.24 -29.90
CA GLN A 22 -2.88 -1.94 -30.35
C GLN A 22 -2.01 -2.42 -29.18
N ALA A 23 -1.87 -1.61 -28.13
CA ALA A 23 -1.17 -2.02 -26.91
C ALA A 23 -1.84 -3.24 -26.25
N ILE A 24 -3.19 -3.25 -26.15
CA ILE A 24 -3.93 -4.41 -25.62
C ILE A 24 -3.71 -5.65 -26.50
N LYS A 25 -3.68 -5.50 -27.85
CA LYS A 25 -3.42 -6.59 -28.77
C LYS A 25 -2.00 -7.15 -28.59
N ALA A 26 -0.99 -6.29 -28.47
CA ALA A 26 0.38 -6.69 -28.23
C ALA A 26 0.52 -7.47 -26.91
N ILE A 27 -0.09 -7.00 -25.85
CA ILE A 27 -0.11 -7.65 -24.54
C ILE A 27 -0.77 -9.03 -24.61
N ARG A 28 -1.89 -9.17 -25.31
CA ARG A 28 -2.54 -10.46 -25.53
C ARG A 28 -1.68 -11.42 -26.37
N GLY A 29 -0.84 -10.87 -27.22
CA GLY A 29 0.17 -11.62 -27.99
C GLY A 29 1.41 -12.00 -27.19
N GLY A 30 1.47 -11.73 -25.87
CA GLY A 30 2.58 -12.12 -25.01
C GLY A 30 3.61 -11.02 -24.74
N VAL A 31 3.42 -9.80 -25.23
CA VAL A 31 4.27 -8.67 -24.87
C VAL A 31 3.98 -8.27 -23.42
N PRO A 32 4.96 -8.32 -22.49
CA PRO A 32 4.69 -8.08 -21.07
C PRO A 32 4.31 -6.63 -20.75
N ARG A 33 4.85 -5.67 -21.51
CA ARG A 33 4.67 -4.22 -21.27
C ARG A 33 4.66 -3.44 -22.58
N VAL A 34 3.82 -2.40 -22.62
CA VAL A 34 3.79 -1.42 -23.72
C VAL A 34 3.81 -0.03 -23.10
N HIS A 35 4.77 0.80 -23.52
CA HIS A 35 4.89 2.18 -23.11
C HIS A 35 4.37 3.08 -24.23
N LEU A 36 3.45 3.99 -23.90
CA LEU A 36 2.99 5.04 -24.78
C LEU A 36 3.68 6.35 -24.38
N ILE A 37 4.53 6.85 -25.26
CA ILE A 37 5.36 8.03 -25.02
C ILE A 37 4.96 9.12 -26.02
N ASP A 38 5.02 10.38 -25.60
CA ASP A 38 4.90 11.51 -26.51
C ASP A 38 6.20 11.68 -27.30
N GLY A 39 6.13 11.53 -28.60
CA GLY A 39 7.29 11.68 -29.49
C GLY A 39 7.81 13.12 -29.65
N GLN A 40 7.12 14.10 -29.09
CA GLN A 40 7.56 15.52 -29.08
C GLN A 40 8.43 15.85 -27.86
N VAL A 41 8.47 14.96 -26.86
CA VAL A 41 9.34 15.16 -25.68
C VAL A 41 10.77 14.81 -26.04
N GLU A 42 11.65 15.78 -25.98
CA GLU A 42 13.08 15.59 -26.20
C GLU A 42 13.65 14.59 -25.19
N GLU A 43 14.45 13.63 -25.66
CA GLU A 43 14.98 12.53 -24.84
C GLU A 43 13.89 11.67 -24.13
N GLY A 44 12.63 11.77 -24.57
CA GLY A 44 11.49 11.10 -23.91
C GLY A 44 11.67 9.60 -23.75
N LEU A 45 12.28 8.91 -24.72
CA LEU A 45 12.57 7.48 -24.62
C LEU A 45 13.60 7.17 -23.52
N LEU A 46 14.64 7.99 -23.40
CA LEU A 46 15.65 7.84 -22.35
C LEU A 46 15.04 8.10 -20.97
N ALA A 47 14.24 9.17 -20.84
CA ALA A 47 13.53 9.48 -19.61
C ALA A 47 12.57 8.34 -19.20
N GLU A 48 11.85 7.72 -20.14
CA GLU A 48 10.96 6.60 -19.86
C GLU A 48 11.72 5.36 -19.39
N VAL A 49 12.85 5.02 -19.99
CA VAL A 49 13.59 3.78 -19.73
C VAL A 49 14.48 3.89 -18.50
N PHE A 50 15.08 5.03 -18.26
CA PHE A 50 16.09 5.22 -17.21
C PHE A 50 15.58 5.94 -15.96
N SER A 51 14.36 6.49 -15.95
CA SER A 51 13.75 7.01 -14.73
C SER A 51 12.93 5.93 -14.01
N ASN A 52 12.81 6.06 -12.71
CA ASN A 52 12.01 5.13 -11.90
C ASN A 52 10.50 5.25 -12.15
N GLU A 53 10.03 6.40 -12.63
CA GLU A 53 8.60 6.70 -12.80
C GLU A 53 8.16 6.73 -14.25
N GLY A 54 9.10 6.86 -15.19
CA GLY A 54 8.81 7.13 -16.59
C GLY A 54 8.12 8.48 -16.80
N ILE A 55 7.87 8.83 -18.06
CA ILE A 55 7.14 10.05 -18.44
C ILE A 55 5.89 9.73 -19.26
N GLY A 56 5.73 8.47 -19.63
CA GLY A 56 4.68 7.99 -20.51
C GLY A 56 3.55 7.27 -19.78
N THR A 57 2.75 6.54 -20.54
CA THR A 57 1.69 5.66 -20.03
C THR A 57 2.10 4.20 -20.20
N LEU A 58 2.25 3.49 -19.08
CA LEU A 58 2.55 2.06 -19.07
C LEU A 58 1.27 1.24 -19.14
N ILE A 59 1.19 0.32 -20.11
CA ILE A 59 0.14 -0.69 -20.25
C ILE A 59 0.77 -2.07 -20.09
N HIS A 60 0.27 -2.89 -19.17
CA HIS A 60 0.83 -4.22 -18.86
C HIS A 60 -0.26 -5.27 -18.63
N ALA A 61 0.07 -6.55 -18.86
CA ALA A 61 -0.86 -7.68 -18.75
C ALA A 61 -1.04 -8.16 -17.31
N ASN A 62 0.06 -8.21 -16.58
CA ASN A 62 0.10 -8.72 -15.21
C ASN A 62 0.26 -7.58 -14.22
N GLU A 63 0.01 -7.87 -12.96
CA GLU A 63 0.23 -6.90 -11.90
C GLU A 63 1.71 -6.47 -11.87
N TYR A 64 1.98 -5.35 -12.53
CA TYR A 64 3.21 -4.59 -12.35
C TYR A 64 3.37 -4.16 -10.90
N VAL A 65 2.25 -4.16 -10.24
CA VAL A 65 2.03 -3.81 -8.85
C VAL A 65 1.57 -5.06 -8.12
N ALA A 66 2.32 -5.51 -7.15
CA ALA A 66 1.96 -6.66 -6.31
C ALA A 66 2.00 -6.29 -4.83
N ILE A 67 1.04 -6.82 -4.07
CA ILE A 67 1.13 -6.85 -2.62
C ILE A 67 1.52 -8.28 -2.24
N ARG A 68 2.62 -8.41 -1.51
CA ARG A 68 3.13 -9.70 -1.06
C ARG A 68 3.68 -9.63 0.35
N LYS A 69 3.79 -10.78 1.00
CA LYS A 69 4.54 -10.87 2.27
C LYS A 69 5.96 -10.37 2.08
N ALA A 70 6.45 -9.66 3.09
CA ALA A 70 7.82 -9.19 3.11
C ALA A 70 8.82 -10.34 3.29
N GLN A 71 10.02 -10.15 2.81
CA GLN A 71 11.14 -11.08 2.92
C GLN A 71 12.32 -10.35 3.57
N LYS A 72 13.29 -11.08 4.09
CA LYS A 72 14.50 -10.48 4.71
C LYS A 72 15.20 -9.45 3.84
N LYS A 73 15.20 -9.65 2.52
CA LYS A 73 15.76 -8.68 1.56
C LYS A 73 15.05 -7.31 1.59
N ASP A 74 13.76 -7.28 1.98
CA ASP A 74 12.95 -6.06 1.98
C ASP A 74 13.17 -5.21 3.24
N THR A 75 13.85 -5.74 4.27
CA THR A 75 14.08 -5.07 5.56
C THR A 75 14.67 -3.66 5.40
N ARG A 76 15.61 -3.49 4.47
CA ARG A 76 16.23 -2.17 4.21
C ARG A 76 15.22 -1.17 3.63
N ALA A 77 14.42 -1.61 2.68
CA ALA A 77 13.39 -0.75 2.05
C ALA A 77 12.29 -0.40 3.06
N ILE A 78 11.80 -1.38 3.83
CA ILE A 78 10.82 -1.17 4.90
C ILE A 78 11.34 -0.17 5.94
N HIS A 79 12.58 -0.34 6.40
CA HIS A 79 13.20 0.59 7.34
C HIS A 79 13.28 2.03 6.78
N SER A 80 13.62 2.18 5.48
CA SER A 80 13.65 3.49 4.82
C SER A 80 12.27 4.13 4.75
N LEU A 81 11.24 3.37 4.37
CA LEU A 81 9.85 3.83 4.32
C LEU A 81 9.37 4.30 5.71
N ILE A 82 9.57 3.47 6.74
CA ILE A 82 9.20 3.81 8.12
C ILE A 82 9.94 5.07 8.58
N ARG A 83 11.25 5.18 8.32
CA ARG A 83 12.04 6.34 8.73
C ARG A 83 11.55 7.65 8.11
N ASN A 84 11.12 7.63 6.87
CA ASN A 84 10.55 8.80 6.22
C ASN A 84 9.24 9.24 6.91
N SER A 85 8.39 8.31 7.31
CA SER A 85 7.16 8.61 8.05
C SER A 85 7.39 9.01 9.51
N ILE A 86 8.53 8.63 10.13
CA ILE A 86 8.91 9.07 11.48
C ILE A 86 9.25 10.56 11.49
N SER A 87 9.93 11.07 10.47
CA SER A 87 10.27 12.49 10.36
C SER A 87 9.03 13.40 10.37
N ASN A 88 7.86 12.85 10.10
CA ASN A 88 6.56 13.52 10.11
C ASN A 88 5.72 13.19 11.38
N ASP A 89 6.32 12.62 12.44
CA ASP A 89 5.62 12.18 13.67
C ASP A 89 4.47 11.15 13.47
N GLU A 90 4.45 10.47 12.34
CA GLU A 90 3.40 9.51 12.00
C GLU A 90 3.61 8.15 12.68
N LEU A 91 4.87 7.73 12.85
CA LEU A 91 5.22 6.38 13.31
C LEU A 91 6.23 6.37 14.44
N ILE A 92 6.28 5.24 15.15
CA ILE A 92 7.34 4.93 16.14
C ILE A 92 8.58 4.43 15.41
N SER A 93 9.74 4.94 15.82
CA SER A 93 11.03 4.46 15.32
C SER A 93 11.19 2.96 15.57
N ARG A 94 11.63 2.24 14.56
CA ARG A 94 12.00 0.83 14.63
C ARG A 94 13.40 0.66 14.06
N THR A 95 14.22 -0.08 14.75
CA THR A 95 15.54 -0.44 14.25
C THR A 95 15.41 -1.49 13.13
N ARG A 96 16.41 -1.54 12.26
CA ARG A 96 16.45 -2.57 11.22
C ARG A 96 16.42 -4.00 11.80
N ALA A 97 17.07 -4.24 12.94
CA ALA A 97 17.08 -5.54 13.61
C ALA A 97 15.68 -5.95 14.11
N GLU A 98 14.90 -5.00 14.64
CA GLU A 98 13.51 -5.25 15.04
C GLU A 98 12.62 -5.59 13.84
N ILE A 99 12.76 -4.87 12.73
CA ILE A 99 12.02 -5.17 11.50
C ILE A 99 12.41 -6.55 10.96
N GLU A 100 13.70 -6.89 10.95
CA GLU A 100 14.18 -8.19 10.47
C GLU A 100 13.63 -9.34 11.32
N LYS A 101 13.56 -9.16 12.64
CA LYS A 101 12.99 -10.15 13.56
C LYS A 101 11.49 -10.38 13.34
N GLN A 102 10.76 -9.37 12.89
CA GLN A 102 9.32 -9.39 12.69
C GLN A 102 8.94 -9.35 11.20
N VAL A 103 9.85 -9.66 10.28
CA VAL A 103 9.63 -9.49 8.84
C VAL A 103 8.43 -10.28 8.32
N ASP A 104 8.11 -11.42 8.92
CA ASP A 104 6.97 -12.27 8.55
C ASP A 104 5.60 -11.63 8.85
N GLU A 105 5.57 -10.62 9.72
CA GLU A 105 4.37 -9.84 10.03
C GLU A 105 4.16 -8.68 9.04
N PHE A 106 5.19 -8.37 8.23
CA PHE A 106 5.14 -7.31 7.23
C PHE A 106 4.67 -7.81 5.86
N PHE A 107 4.05 -6.90 5.13
CA PHE A 107 3.80 -7.03 3.69
C PHE A 107 4.15 -5.73 2.98
N VAL A 108 4.50 -5.85 1.72
CA VAL A 108 4.96 -4.73 0.90
C VAL A 108 4.10 -4.59 -0.34
N PHE A 109 3.89 -3.35 -0.73
CA PHE A 109 3.40 -2.99 -2.04
C PHE A 109 4.63 -2.70 -2.90
N GLU A 110 4.80 -3.46 -3.96
CA GLU A 110 5.94 -3.28 -4.86
C GLU A 110 5.50 -2.82 -6.25
N VAL A 111 6.30 -1.95 -6.82
CA VAL A 111 6.22 -1.52 -8.20
C VAL A 111 7.55 -1.90 -8.83
N ASP A 112 7.52 -2.67 -9.91
CA ASP A 112 8.72 -3.17 -10.59
C ASP A 112 9.75 -3.81 -9.65
N LYS A 113 9.26 -4.67 -8.74
CA LYS A 113 10.06 -5.36 -7.71
C LYS A 113 10.69 -4.45 -6.65
N ASN A 114 10.37 -3.16 -6.65
CA ASN A 114 10.81 -2.21 -5.64
C ASN A 114 9.68 -1.95 -4.63
N PRO A 115 9.87 -2.20 -3.32
CA PRO A 115 8.90 -1.84 -2.31
C PRO A 115 8.70 -0.33 -2.26
N THR A 116 7.47 0.12 -2.54
CA THR A 116 7.06 1.53 -2.52
C THR A 116 6.04 1.82 -1.42
N GLY A 117 5.61 0.79 -0.71
CA GLY A 117 4.79 0.90 0.49
C GLY A 117 4.90 -0.36 1.33
N CYS A 118 4.60 -0.24 2.62
CA CYS A 118 4.58 -1.37 3.54
C CYS A 118 3.49 -1.22 4.60
N ALA A 119 3.12 -2.33 5.21
CA ALA A 119 2.37 -2.36 6.46
C ALA A 119 2.72 -3.64 7.23
N ALA A 120 2.39 -3.67 8.51
CA ALA A 120 2.51 -4.85 9.36
C ALA A 120 1.13 -5.26 9.90
N LEU A 121 0.94 -6.55 10.14
CA LEU A 121 -0.27 -7.08 10.75
C LEU A 121 0.13 -7.95 11.94
N HIS A 122 -0.23 -7.50 13.14
CA HIS A 122 0.03 -8.21 14.39
C HIS A 122 -1.26 -8.89 14.87
N PHE A 123 -1.19 -10.19 15.14
CA PHE A 123 -2.35 -10.97 15.54
C PHE A 123 -2.42 -11.15 17.07
N PHE A 124 -3.60 -10.93 17.61
CA PHE A 124 -3.98 -11.18 19.00
C PHE A 124 -5.08 -12.24 19.01
N SER A 125 -4.67 -13.48 18.81
CA SER A 125 -5.61 -14.61 18.53
C SER A 125 -6.54 -14.90 19.69
N ALA A 126 -6.09 -14.70 20.95
CA ALA A 126 -6.91 -14.92 22.13
C ALA A 126 -8.13 -13.99 22.17
N GLU A 127 -7.94 -12.73 21.75
CA GLU A 127 -9.01 -11.71 21.72
C GLU A 127 -9.67 -11.61 20.33
N LYS A 128 -9.26 -12.44 19.37
CA LYS A 128 -9.70 -12.39 17.96
C LYS A 128 -9.56 -11.02 17.32
N LYS A 129 -8.48 -10.33 17.64
CA LYS A 129 -8.16 -8.99 17.11
C LYS A 129 -6.85 -8.99 16.32
N ALA A 130 -6.74 -8.05 15.38
CA ALA A 130 -5.49 -7.80 14.68
C ALA A 130 -5.19 -6.29 14.68
N GLU A 131 -3.89 -5.92 14.74
CA GLU A 131 -3.42 -4.55 14.60
C GLU A 131 -2.82 -4.35 13.22
N LEU A 132 -3.35 -3.40 12.46
CA LEU A 132 -2.70 -2.87 11.26
C LEU A 132 -1.74 -1.76 11.69
N ALA A 133 -0.46 -2.02 11.58
CA ALA A 133 0.60 -1.12 12.01
C ALA A 133 1.56 -0.78 10.88
N CYS A 134 2.38 0.25 11.05
CA CYS A 134 3.43 0.63 10.12
C CYS A 134 2.97 0.82 8.67
N LEU A 135 1.76 1.31 8.46
CA LEU A 135 1.27 1.63 7.12
C LEU A 135 2.01 2.87 6.61
N CYS A 136 2.88 2.66 5.63
CA CYS A 136 3.70 3.70 5.02
C CYS A 136 3.66 3.56 3.50
N VAL A 137 3.72 4.70 2.83
CA VAL A 137 3.83 4.79 1.37
C VAL A 137 4.98 5.75 1.05
N ASP A 138 5.76 5.44 0.02
CA ASP A 138 6.75 6.37 -0.51
C ASP A 138 6.04 7.64 -0.98
N PRO A 139 6.49 8.85 -0.60
CA PRO A 139 5.84 10.11 -0.99
C PRO A 139 5.56 10.25 -2.48
N ARG A 140 6.42 9.67 -3.33
CA ARG A 140 6.25 9.69 -4.79
C ARG A 140 5.07 8.83 -5.28
N HIS A 141 4.57 7.91 -4.45
CA HIS A 141 3.46 7.01 -4.75
C HIS A 141 2.22 7.29 -3.90
N GLU A 142 2.22 8.39 -3.14
CA GLU A 142 1.03 8.86 -2.42
C GLU A 142 -0.07 9.27 -3.38
N ASN A 143 -1.32 9.28 -2.87
CA ASN A 143 -2.52 9.62 -3.64
C ASN A 143 -2.83 8.72 -4.85
N GLN A 144 -2.05 7.65 -5.07
CA GLN A 144 -2.27 6.64 -6.10
C GLN A 144 -3.05 5.41 -5.59
N GLY A 145 -3.61 5.50 -4.39
CA GLY A 145 -4.40 4.43 -3.77
C GLY A 145 -3.58 3.30 -3.15
N VAL A 146 -2.24 3.43 -3.06
CA VAL A 146 -1.34 2.42 -2.47
C VAL A 146 -1.71 2.11 -1.03
N GLY A 147 -1.89 3.15 -0.19
CA GLY A 147 -2.27 2.97 1.21
C GLY A 147 -3.61 2.25 1.37
N THR A 148 -4.60 2.57 0.52
CA THR A 148 -5.91 1.90 0.52
C THR A 148 -5.78 0.42 0.18
N LYS A 149 -4.97 0.07 -0.81
CA LYS A 149 -4.73 -1.33 -1.22
C LYS A 149 -4.00 -2.12 -0.12
N LEU A 150 -2.99 -1.52 0.52
CA LEU A 150 -2.30 -2.13 1.67
C LEU A 150 -3.26 -2.38 2.83
N MET A 151 -4.10 -1.40 3.17
CA MET A 151 -5.10 -1.53 4.23
C MET A 151 -6.11 -2.65 3.92
N GLN A 152 -6.64 -2.70 2.70
CA GLN A 152 -7.57 -3.75 2.25
C GLN A 152 -6.91 -5.14 2.26
N TYR A 153 -5.65 -5.23 1.88
CA TYR A 153 -4.90 -6.49 1.95
C TYR A 153 -4.73 -6.96 3.39
N GLY A 154 -4.33 -6.07 4.31
CA GLY A 154 -4.26 -6.38 5.74
C GLY A 154 -5.61 -6.82 6.31
N GLU A 155 -6.71 -6.16 5.92
CA GLU A 155 -8.07 -6.57 6.30
C GLU A 155 -8.40 -7.97 5.78
N SER A 156 -8.06 -8.29 4.53
CA SER A 156 -8.31 -9.62 3.97
C SER A 156 -7.52 -10.72 4.69
N LEU A 157 -6.27 -10.44 5.06
CA LEU A 157 -5.46 -11.36 5.86
C LEU A 157 -6.03 -11.58 7.26
N ALA A 158 -6.50 -10.50 7.92
CA ALA A 158 -7.12 -10.60 9.25
C ALA A 158 -8.40 -11.42 9.20
N LYS A 159 -9.26 -11.23 8.20
CA LYS A 159 -10.46 -12.04 7.96
C LYS A 159 -10.12 -13.50 7.71
N ALA A 160 -9.17 -13.77 6.84
CA ALA A 160 -8.72 -15.14 6.54
C ALA A 160 -8.15 -15.87 7.76
N ALA A 161 -7.57 -15.13 8.71
CA ALA A 161 -7.09 -15.66 9.98
C ALA A 161 -8.19 -15.77 11.07
N GLY A 162 -9.45 -15.47 10.73
CA GLY A 162 -10.58 -15.59 11.67
C GLY A 162 -10.65 -14.48 12.73
N MET A 163 -10.00 -13.34 12.47
CA MET A 163 -10.10 -12.19 13.37
C MET A 163 -11.47 -11.52 13.21
N GLN A 164 -12.00 -11.02 14.34
CA GLN A 164 -13.32 -10.36 14.37
C GLN A 164 -13.20 -8.84 14.35
N GLU A 165 -12.03 -8.31 14.69
CA GLU A 165 -11.78 -6.89 14.79
C GLU A 165 -10.38 -6.55 14.27
N LEU A 166 -10.31 -5.48 13.49
CA LEU A 166 -9.06 -4.87 13.04
C LEU A 166 -8.95 -3.50 13.70
N PHE A 167 -7.80 -3.20 14.30
CA PHE A 167 -7.56 -1.88 14.87
C PHE A 167 -6.25 -1.30 14.37
N CYS A 168 -6.11 0.00 14.47
CA CYS A 168 -4.86 0.71 14.24
C CYS A 168 -4.72 1.88 15.22
N LEU A 169 -3.50 2.32 15.42
CA LEU A 169 -3.15 3.48 16.24
C LEU A 169 -2.57 4.56 15.33
N SER A 170 -3.20 5.72 15.30
CA SER A 170 -2.77 6.82 14.43
C SER A 170 -2.79 8.16 15.16
N THR A 171 -1.81 9.00 14.87
CA THR A 171 -1.76 10.40 15.31
C THR A 171 -2.25 11.36 14.23
N GLN A 172 -2.00 11.07 12.96
CA GLN A 172 -2.24 12.00 11.85
C GLN A 172 -3.17 11.44 10.76
N ALA A 173 -3.09 10.15 10.44
CA ALA A 173 -3.83 9.54 9.34
C ALA A 173 -5.28 9.15 9.68
N ILE A 174 -5.90 9.81 10.67
CA ILE A 174 -7.24 9.46 11.20
C ILE A 174 -8.28 9.51 10.08
N ASN A 175 -8.34 10.62 9.35
CA ASN A 175 -9.29 10.81 8.25
C ASN A 175 -9.13 9.76 7.14
N PHE A 176 -7.91 9.34 6.86
CA PHE A 176 -7.64 8.28 5.88
C PHE A 176 -8.27 6.96 6.33
N PHE A 177 -8.02 6.52 7.55
CA PHE A 177 -8.57 5.27 8.06
C PHE A 177 -10.10 5.31 8.16
N GLN A 178 -10.68 6.44 8.56
CA GLN A 178 -12.13 6.58 8.66
C GLN A 178 -12.78 6.58 7.27
N GLN A 179 -12.34 7.45 6.37
CA GLN A 179 -13.01 7.67 5.08
C GLN A 179 -12.72 6.55 4.07
N LYS A 180 -11.51 6.03 4.03
CA LYS A 180 -11.11 4.99 3.08
C LYS A 180 -11.22 3.58 3.64
N GLY A 181 -11.11 3.43 4.97
CA GLY A 181 -11.11 2.15 5.65
C GLY A 181 -12.40 1.81 6.37
N GLY A 182 -13.24 2.79 6.67
CA GLY A 182 -14.45 2.59 7.48
C GLY A 182 -14.14 2.28 8.94
N PHE A 183 -12.98 2.70 9.44
CA PHE A 183 -12.64 2.60 10.86
C PHE A 183 -13.42 3.63 11.66
N LEU A 184 -13.79 3.27 12.87
CA LEU A 184 -14.48 4.12 13.83
C LEU A 184 -13.56 4.45 15.00
N PRO A 185 -13.72 5.61 15.65
CA PRO A 185 -13.00 5.92 16.87
C PRO A 185 -13.31 4.88 17.96
N GLY A 186 -12.26 4.42 18.63
CA GLY A 186 -12.33 3.51 19.75
C GLY A 186 -11.66 4.08 21.00
N SER A 187 -11.64 3.31 22.08
CA SER A 187 -10.94 3.65 23.31
C SER A 187 -9.76 2.71 23.58
N PRO A 188 -8.77 3.11 24.38
CA PRO A 188 -7.67 2.23 24.78
C PRO A 188 -8.13 0.92 25.46
N ASP A 189 -9.30 0.90 26.06
CA ASP A 189 -9.87 -0.32 26.68
C ASP A 189 -10.29 -1.37 25.65
N MET A 190 -10.43 -0.99 24.39
CA MET A 190 -10.72 -1.90 23.29
C MET A 190 -9.46 -2.64 22.79
N LEU A 191 -8.28 -2.21 23.21
CA LEU A 191 -7.02 -2.86 22.81
C LEU A 191 -6.84 -4.20 23.54
N PRO A 192 -6.17 -5.19 22.92
CA PRO A 192 -5.70 -6.38 23.62
C PRO A 192 -4.83 -6.00 24.82
N LEU A 193 -4.90 -6.76 25.89
CA LEU A 193 -4.23 -6.41 27.16
C LEU A 193 -2.75 -6.11 26.99
N SER A 194 -2.02 -6.98 26.30
CA SER A 194 -0.59 -6.81 26.03
C SER A 194 -0.27 -5.60 25.17
N ARG A 195 -1.23 -5.16 24.33
CA ARG A 195 -1.06 -3.97 23.49
C ARG A 195 -1.41 -2.69 24.24
N LYS A 196 -2.41 -2.76 25.10
CA LYS A 196 -2.80 -1.65 26.00
C LYS A 196 -1.64 -1.26 26.92
N GLU A 197 -0.97 -2.22 27.54
CA GLU A 197 0.20 -1.95 28.39
C GLU A 197 1.30 -1.19 27.63
N LYS A 198 1.56 -1.55 26.37
CA LYS A 198 2.52 -0.83 25.52
C LYS A 198 2.02 0.55 25.11
N TYR A 199 0.72 0.69 24.90
CA TYR A 199 0.09 1.97 24.59
C TYR A 199 0.24 2.95 25.74
N ASP A 200 -0.12 2.53 26.95
CA ASP A 200 -0.05 3.36 28.17
C ASP A 200 1.38 3.80 28.48
N LYS A 201 2.37 2.91 28.27
CA LYS A 201 3.80 3.21 28.44
C LYS A 201 4.38 4.13 27.37
N SER A 202 3.75 4.23 26.20
CA SER A 202 4.34 4.96 25.06
C SER A 202 4.26 6.48 25.21
N GLY A 203 3.34 7.00 26.01
CA GLY A 203 3.10 8.44 26.18
C GLY A 203 2.62 9.16 24.91
N ARG A 204 2.30 8.44 23.82
CA ARG A 204 1.82 9.02 22.57
C ARG A 204 0.31 9.24 22.61
N ASN A 205 -0.13 10.38 22.09
CA ASN A 205 -1.56 10.69 21.91
C ASN A 205 -2.13 10.07 20.62
N SER A 206 -1.84 8.79 20.36
CA SER A 206 -2.42 8.10 19.22
C SER A 206 -3.89 7.79 19.48
N LEU A 207 -4.74 8.06 18.51
CA LEU A 207 -6.13 7.61 18.57
C LEU A 207 -6.22 6.13 18.22
N VAL A 208 -7.05 5.43 18.98
CA VAL A 208 -7.44 4.05 18.69
C VAL A 208 -8.55 4.09 17.65
N LEU A 209 -8.35 3.43 16.53
CA LEU A 209 -9.35 3.30 15.48
C LEU A 209 -9.65 1.82 15.28
N VAL A 210 -10.92 1.47 15.20
CA VAL A 210 -11.39 0.09 15.22
C VAL A 210 -12.35 -0.17 14.07
N LYS A 211 -12.25 -1.33 13.46
CA LYS A 211 -13.16 -1.83 12.43
C LYS A 211 -13.59 -3.25 12.75
N LYS A 212 -14.89 -3.51 12.83
CA LYS A 212 -15.43 -4.87 12.90
C LYS A 212 -15.26 -5.55 11.54
N LEU A 213 -14.75 -6.76 11.56
CA LEU A 213 -14.58 -7.59 10.39
C LEU A 213 -15.80 -8.52 10.33
N ASN A 214 -16.77 -8.17 9.49
CA ASN A 214 -17.89 -9.06 9.23
C ASN A 214 -17.39 -10.32 8.51
N SER A 215 -17.82 -11.45 9.01
CA SER A 215 -17.58 -12.78 8.41
C SER A 215 -18.19 -12.87 7.03
#